data_80ed1682d009616c7ac6057827a7a527
#
_entry.id   80ed1682d009616c7ac6057827a7a527
#
_cell.length_a   1.000
_cell.length_b   1.000
_cell.length_c   1.000
_cell.angle_alpha   90.00
_cell.angle_beta   90.00
_cell.angle_gamma   90.00
#
_symmetry.space_group_name_H-M   'P 1'
#
loop_
_entity.id
_entity.type
_entity.pdbx_description
1 polymer ?
#
loop_
_entity_poly.entity_id
_entity_poly.type
_entity_poly.pdbx_seq_one_letter_code
_entity_poly.pdbx_strand_id
1 'polypeptide(L)'
;MTPNSSPASTAPSRRSFLASSAVAAVAVAGGVPLLAACGGGSGSGSKEGTTTGKALKKVLPNYAPSNLIQPDVAGVNGSSPGFTELPDPLATSVKSAPGKGSAFRIMTPLWGTVPKKNNPYYTAVNKAVGATLNFDPQDGNTYQDKIGAVLAGSDIPDVVTIPGWNMQGQIRNAITAKFADLSPYLAGDAIKKYPNLANIPTGAWQYSVFGGKLRGLPMPQPILGNAIFYRKDLIGSGAVPGSAADLLAFGKEYTDAKKKVWAFDDLWTCIQKIFGLLPDAPHYWKLENGKLVHKIETQEYREALAFARKLHDGGYVHPDAEAGKDADSKIRFTGGRVLMYNDGTGGWKGMVTEQAAANPKFDMQALDFFNQDGGKPVLWQDDPAGIFTFLSKALPKAKIEEFLGIADFAAAPYGTKEFMLTNYGVQDTHYTIKDGVPTFTPQGIQEAQPSTFLFLASPPHTIAFPDEPQLVKDYAGWMARQAPNVKKPLFFGMQIVEPQRYASLYTPFDDLQKDIRRGRKKVSDVDAAVTTWKNSGGDKLRDWYQDILDKNGSGN
;
A
#
# COMPACT_ATOMS: atom_id res chain seq x y z
N MET A 1 58.77 -19.60 4.89
CA MET A 1 58.47 -20.00 3.50
C MET A 1 57.27 -19.15 3.08
N THR A 2 57.42 -18.44 2.01
CA THR A 2 56.68 -17.29 1.49
C THR A 2 55.18 -17.50 1.30
N PRO A 3 54.32 -16.47 1.53
CA PRO A 3 52.87 -16.51 1.21
C PRO A 3 52.63 -16.10 -0.25
N ASN A 4 51.75 -16.82 -0.90
CA ASN A 4 51.31 -16.56 -2.25
C ASN A 4 50.21 -15.49 -2.28
N SER A 5 50.39 -14.47 -3.11
CA SER A 5 49.48 -13.36 -3.34
C SER A 5 48.45 -13.72 -4.39
N SER A 6 47.15 -13.47 -4.09
CA SER A 6 46.05 -13.50 -5.07
C SER A 6 45.84 -12.11 -5.67
N PRO A 7 45.49 -11.98 -6.95
CA PRO A 7 45.38 -10.70 -7.63
C PRO A 7 44.04 -10.00 -7.38
N ALA A 8 44.11 -8.67 -7.23
CA ALA A 8 42.97 -7.78 -7.10
C ALA A 8 42.17 -7.67 -8.42
N SER A 9 40.84 -7.82 -8.33
CA SER A 9 39.93 -7.53 -9.43
C SER A 9 39.65 -6.03 -9.48
N THR A 10 40.05 -5.37 -10.55
CA THR A 10 39.73 -3.97 -10.86
C THR A 10 38.32 -3.85 -11.43
N ALA A 11 37.46 -3.11 -10.75
CA ALA A 11 36.15 -2.69 -11.26
C ALA A 11 36.31 -1.59 -12.33
N PRO A 12 35.56 -1.61 -13.44
CA PRO A 12 35.64 -0.57 -14.46
C PRO A 12 34.93 0.72 -14.04
N SER A 13 35.58 1.85 -14.28
CA SER A 13 35.09 3.19 -13.96
C SER A 13 34.03 3.69 -14.95
N ARG A 14 33.08 4.50 -14.45
CA ARG A 14 31.90 5.07 -15.16
C ARG A 14 32.21 6.09 -16.28
N ARG A 15 33.37 6.10 -16.91
CA ARG A 15 33.78 7.12 -17.90
C ARG A 15 33.93 6.66 -19.35
N SER A 16 33.56 5.44 -19.72
CA SER A 16 33.79 4.90 -21.08
C SER A 16 32.51 4.54 -21.85
N PHE A 17 31.37 5.15 -21.57
CA PHE A 17 30.11 4.83 -22.29
C PHE A 17 29.55 5.98 -23.16
N LEU A 18 30.35 6.96 -23.51
CA LEU A 18 29.95 8.07 -24.40
C LEU A 18 30.95 8.25 -25.54
N ALA A 19 31.11 7.27 -26.40
CA ALA A 19 31.68 7.49 -27.72
C ALA A 19 31.48 6.23 -28.59
N SER A 20 30.34 6.15 -29.29
CA SER A 20 30.20 5.42 -30.57
C SER A 20 28.73 5.44 -31.01
N SER A 21 28.28 6.48 -31.67
CA SER A 21 27.13 6.45 -32.57
C SER A 21 27.30 7.54 -33.61
N ALA A 22 27.95 7.19 -34.69
CA ALA A 22 27.93 7.98 -35.93
C ALA A 22 27.63 7.07 -37.12
N VAL A 23 26.50 7.33 -37.75
CA VAL A 23 26.17 7.25 -39.17
C VAL A 23 26.26 5.94 -39.93
N ALA A 24 25.10 5.47 -40.40
CA ALA A 24 24.94 4.98 -41.79
C ALA A 24 23.51 5.27 -42.26
N ALA A 25 23.35 6.30 -43.07
CA ALA A 25 22.20 6.52 -43.90
C ALA A 25 22.35 5.69 -45.17
N VAL A 26 21.38 4.81 -45.46
CA VAL A 26 21.20 4.23 -46.81
C VAL A 26 19.77 4.53 -47.24
N ALA A 27 19.66 5.34 -48.25
CA ALA A 27 18.42 5.62 -48.97
C ALA A 27 18.09 4.44 -49.88
N VAL A 28 16.88 3.88 -49.78
CA VAL A 28 16.26 3.11 -50.84
C VAL A 28 14.89 3.70 -51.13
N ALA A 29 14.74 4.25 -52.29
CA ALA A 29 13.50 4.73 -52.85
C ALA A 29 12.60 3.58 -53.28
N GLY A 30 11.36 3.53 -52.82
CA GLY A 30 10.36 2.57 -53.26
C GLY A 30 9.03 2.93 -52.62
N GLY A 31 8.22 3.70 -53.33
CA GLY A 31 6.93 4.25 -52.84
C GLY A 31 5.85 3.18 -52.72
N VAL A 32 5.22 3.19 -51.55
CA VAL A 32 3.86 2.72 -51.35
C VAL A 32 3.16 3.77 -50.48
N PRO A 33 2.00 4.31 -50.83
CA PRO A 33 1.30 5.30 -50.01
C PRO A 33 0.65 4.60 -48.83
N LEU A 34 1.25 4.73 -47.64
CA LEU A 34 0.57 4.45 -46.39
C LEU A 34 -0.48 5.55 -46.19
N LEU A 35 -1.73 5.18 -46.34
CA LEU A 35 -2.90 5.95 -45.97
C LEU A 35 -2.73 6.46 -44.54
N ALA A 36 -2.47 7.75 -44.43
CA ALA A 36 -2.60 8.53 -43.22
C ALA A 36 -4.08 8.55 -42.84
N ALA A 37 -4.50 7.61 -41.99
CA ALA A 37 -5.73 7.76 -41.25
C ALA A 37 -5.46 8.78 -40.13
N CYS A 38 -5.52 10.07 -40.48
CA CYS A 38 -5.76 11.14 -39.53
C CYS A 38 -7.20 11.01 -39.02
N GLY A 39 -7.41 10.09 -38.07
CA GLY A 39 -8.55 10.12 -37.19
C GLY A 39 -8.24 11.11 -36.08
N GLY A 40 -8.75 12.35 -36.20
CA GLY A 40 -8.85 13.29 -35.11
C GLY A 40 -9.70 12.68 -33.98
N GLY A 41 -9.08 11.92 -33.11
CA GLY A 41 -9.61 11.49 -31.84
C GLY A 41 -9.34 12.57 -30.80
N SER A 42 -10.28 13.51 -30.65
CA SER A 42 -10.45 14.31 -29.45
C SER A 42 -10.35 13.37 -28.25
N GLY A 43 -9.41 13.68 -27.33
CA GLY A 43 -9.00 12.87 -26.20
C GLY A 43 -10.13 12.14 -25.50
N SER A 44 -10.24 10.85 -25.76
CA SER A 44 -10.91 9.97 -24.84
C SER A 44 -10.02 9.84 -23.62
N GLY A 45 -10.27 10.66 -22.59
CA GLY A 45 -9.86 10.30 -21.24
C GLY A 45 -10.24 8.84 -21.06
N SER A 46 -9.30 8.00 -20.66
CA SER A 46 -9.51 6.57 -20.61
C SER A 46 -10.82 6.30 -19.85
N LYS A 47 -11.78 5.65 -20.51
CA LYS A 47 -13.01 5.16 -19.85
C LYS A 47 -12.68 4.16 -18.73
N GLU A 48 -11.41 3.82 -18.60
CA GLU A 48 -10.81 2.92 -17.65
C GLU A 48 -10.55 3.68 -16.36
N GLY A 49 -11.28 3.30 -15.32
CA GLY A 49 -11.06 3.86 -13.98
C GLY A 49 -12.02 4.95 -13.54
N THR A 50 -12.90 5.42 -14.40
CA THR A 50 -13.88 6.47 -14.08
C THR A 50 -15.30 5.96 -13.86
N THR A 51 -15.47 4.69 -13.54
CA THR A 51 -16.80 4.11 -13.29
C THR A 51 -17.31 4.57 -11.93
N THR A 52 -18.41 5.32 -11.92
CA THR A 52 -18.99 5.91 -10.70
C THR A 52 -20.51 5.77 -10.67
N GLY A 53 -21.13 6.17 -9.56
CA GLY A 53 -22.57 6.27 -9.40
C GLY A 53 -23.30 4.93 -9.70
N LYS A 54 -24.34 4.98 -10.52
CA LYS A 54 -25.16 3.79 -10.86
C LYS A 54 -24.37 2.72 -11.63
N ALA A 55 -23.39 3.12 -12.45
CA ALA A 55 -22.58 2.17 -13.21
C ALA A 55 -21.66 1.37 -12.27
N LEU A 56 -21.06 2.04 -11.29
CA LEU A 56 -20.23 1.40 -10.26
C LEU A 56 -21.07 0.43 -9.41
N LYS A 57 -22.25 0.85 -8.93
CA LYS A 57 -23.16 0.00 -8.15
C LYS A 57 -23.58 -1.30 -8.85
N LYS A 58 -23.63 -1.31 -10.19
CA LYS A 58 -23.98 -2.50 -10.95
C LYS A 58 -22.90 -3.59 -10.93
N VAL A 59 -21.66 -3.23 -10.68
CA VAL A 59 -20.53 -4.17 -10.73
C VAL A 59 -19.94 -4.49 -9.35
N LEU A 60 -20.28 -3.70 -8.33
CA LEU A 60 -19.78 -3.91 -6.98
C LEU A 60 -20.53 -5.02 -6.25
N PRO A 61 -19.84 -5.83 -5.45
CA PRO A 61 -20.44 -6.76 -4.50
C PRO A 61 -21.22 -6.04 -3.40
N ASN A 62 -22.28 -6.67 -2.91
CA ASN A 62 -22.97 -6.26 -1.70
C ASN A 62 -22.14 -6.69 -0.48
N TYR A 63 -21.76 -5.72 0.36
CA TYR A 63 -21.05 -5.99 1.60
C TYR A 63 -21.91 -6.76 2.58
N ALA A 64 -21.37 -7.85 3.12
CA ALA A 64 -22.00 -8.64 4.17
C ALA A 64 -20.94 -8.96 5.25
N PRO A 65 -20.94 -8.24 6.38
CA PRO A 65 -19.95 -8.44 7.44
C PRO A 65 -20.06 -9.83 8.04
N SER A 66 -18.91 -10.44 8.34
CA SER A 66 -18.86 -11.69 9.07
C SER A 66 -19.12 -11.45 10.56
N ASN A 67 -19.97 -12.29 11.15
CA ASN A 67 -20.26 -12.30 12.59
C ASN A 67 -19.73 -13.57 13.26
N LEU A 68 -18.82 -14.30 12.60
CA LEU A 68 -18.29 -15.56 13.12
C LEU A 68 -17.52 -15.37 14.41
N ILE A 69 -16.76 -14.28 14.53
CA ILE A 69 -15.93 -13.97 15.69
C ILE A 69 -16.08 -12.48 16.00
N GLN A 70 -16.28 -12.18 17.28
CA GLN A 70 -16.40 -10.80 17.74
C GLN A 70 -15.02 -10.27 18.15
N PRO A 71 -14.63 -9.06 17.72
CA PRO A 71 -13.38 -8.45 18.11
C PRO A 71 -13.42 -7.95 19.55
N ASP A 72 -12.28 -7.96 20.24
CA ASP A 72 -12.11 -7.37 21.58
C ASP A 72 -12.10 -5.84 21.53
N VAL A 73 -11.58 -5.28 20.44
CA VAL A 73 -11.65 -3.85 20.13
C VAL A 73 -12.45 -3.68 18.83
N ALA A 74 -13.64 -3.15 18.95
CA ALA A 74 -14.52 -2.96 17.80
C ALA A 74 -13.94 -1.96 16.80
N GLY A 75 -14.07 -2.25 15.49
CA GLY A 75 -13.80 -1.28 14.44
C GLY A 75 -14.84 -0.15 14.43
N VAL A 76 -14.40 1.08 14.21
CA VAL A 76 -15.23 2.29 14.16
C VAL A 76 -14.99 3.01 12.84
N ASN A 77 -16.04 3.36 12.11
CA ASN A 77 -15.96 4.12 10.85
C ASN A 77 -14.91 3.55 9.85
N GLY A 78 -14.81 2.22 9.76
CA GLY A 78 -13.87 1.54 8.88
C GLY A 78 -12.47 1.31 9.45
N SER A 79 -12.21 1.67 10.72
CA SER A 79 -10.97 1.26 11.38
C SER A 79 -10.91 -0.25 11.56
N SER A 80 -9.70 -0.78 11.60
CA SER A 80 -9.48 -2.21 11.77
C SER A 80 -9.86 -2.67 13.17
N PRO A 81 -10.65 -3.76 13.31
CA PRO A 81 -10.93 -4.35 14.60
C PRO A 81 -9.70 -5.01 15.21
N GLY A 82 -9.65 -5.10 16.54
CA GLY A 82 -8.58 -5.73 17.29
C GLY A 82 -9.00 -7.04 17.96
N PHE A 83 -8.11 -8.05 17.91
CA PHE A 83 -8.25 -9.34 18.59
C PHE A 83 -7.05 -9.59 19.49
N THR A 84 -7.28 -9.63 20.78
CA THR A 84 -6.23 -9.83 21.81
C THR A 84 -5.96 -11.28 22.11
N GLU A 85 -6.87 -12.18 21.72
CA GLU A 85 -6.82 -13.61 21.99
C GLU A 85 -7.12 -14.40 20.70
N LEU A 86 -6.60 -15.63 20.64
CA LEU A 86 -7.02 -16.60 19.65
C LEU A 86 -8.30 -17.29 20.16
N PRO A 87 -9.42 -17.25 19.40
CA PRO A 87 -10.65 -17.94 19.83
C PRO A 87 -10.45 -19.44 20.01
N ASP A 88 -11.02 -19.98 21.08
CA ASP A 88 -11.07 -21.41 21.33
C ASP A 88 -12.51 -21.81 21.75
N PRO A 89 -13.20 -22.68 20.97
CA PRO A 89 -12.71 -23.35 19.75
C PRO A 89 -12.65 -22.42 18.54
N LEU A 90 -11.75 -22.74 17.59
CA LEU A 90 -11.69 -22.07 16.30
C LEU A 90 -12.99 -22.26 15.51
N ALA A 91 -13.51 -21.20 14.93
CA ALA A 91 -14.66 -21.26 14.03
C ALA A 91 -14.31 -21.95 12.70
N THR A 92 -15.33 -22.33 11.93
CA THR A 92 -15.19 -22.84 10.56
C THR A 92 -16.00 -21.93 9.65
N SER A 93 -15.36 -21.30 8.67
CA SER A 93 -16.01 -20.38 7.74
C SER A 93 -16.41 -21.08 6.43
N VAL A 94 -15.68 -22.12 6.03
CA VAL A 94 -15.94 -22.91 4.81
C VAL A 94 -16.25 -24.36 5.16
N LYS A 95 -17.50 -24.79 4.92
CA LYS A 95 -18.00 -26.10 5.39
C LYS A 95 -17.41 -27.30 4.65
N SER A 96 -16.93 -27.13 3.42
CA SER A 96 -16.36 -28.19 2.59
C SER A 96 -15.31 -27.64 1.65
N ALA A 97 -14.40 -28.51 1.19
CA ALA A 97 -13.38 -28.12 0.22
C ALA A 97 -14.03 -27.47 -1.02
N PRO A 98 -13.64 -26.23 -1.38
CA PRO A 98 -14.26 -25.49 -2.48
C PRO A 98 -13.83 -25.97 -3.85
N GLY A 99 -12.70 -26.65 -3.96
CA GLY A 99 -12.09 -27.12 -5.20
C GLY A 99 -12.78 -28.37 -5.75
N LYS A 100 -12.54 -28.61 -7.04
CA LYS A 100 -13.04 -29.75 -7.81
C LYS A 100 -11.91 -30.56 -8.44
N GLY A 101 -10.71 -30.46 -7.88
CA GLY A 101 -9.52 -31.15 -8.36
C GLY A 101 -8.75 -30.41 -9.47
N SER A 102 -9.12 -29.18 -9.83
CA SER A 102 -8.37 -28.42 -10.85
C SER A 102 -6.97 -28.05 -10.38
N ALA A 103 -6.06 -27.90 -11.37
CA ALA A 103 -4.76 -27.30 -11.14
C ALA A 103 -4.76 -25.86 -11.66
N PHE A 104 -4.13 -24.95 -10.90
CA PHE A 104 -3.97 -23.53 -11.23
C PHE A 104 -2.50 -23.15 -11.25
N ARG A 105 -2.05 -22.45 -12.29
CA ARG A 105 -0.74 -21.79 -12.36
C ARG A 105 -0.91 -20.38 -11.78
N ILE A 106 -0.16 -20.05 -10.74
CA ILE A 106 -0.34 -18.82 -9.98
C ILE A 106 0.99 -18.07 -9.90
N MET A 107 1.02 -16.83 -10.36
CA MET A 107 2.18 -15.95 -10.25
C MET A 107 1.91 -14.85 -9.22
N THR A 108 2.80 -14.73 -8.23
CA THR A 108 2.71 -13.74 -7.16
C THR A 108 4.06 -13.06 -6.94
N PRO A 109 4.11 -11.80 -6.47
CA PRO A 109 5.33 -11.26 -5.89
C PRO A 109 5.65 -11.98 -4.58
N LEU A 110 6.92 -11.97 -4.17
CA LEU A 110 7.37 -12.43 -2.87
C LEU A 110 8.54 -11.57 -2.40
N TRP A 111 8.43 -11.03 -1.20
CA TRP A 111 9.51 -10.33 -0.49
C TRP A 111 10.02 -11.27 0.61
N GLY A 112 11.03 -12.07 0.29
CA GLY A 112 11.60 -13.05 1.21
C GLY A 112 12.12 -14.29 0.49
N THR A 113 12.44 -15.32 1.25
CA THR A 113 12.96 -16.57 0.72
C THR A 113 11.84 -17.39 0.09
N VAL A 114 12.06 -17.85 -1.14
CA VAL A 114 11.11 -18.74 -1.83
C VAL A 114 11.16 -20.13 -1.14
N PRO A 115 10.05 -20.62 -0.58
CA PRO A 115 10.02 -21.92 0.05
C PRO A 115 10.12 -23.05 -0.98
N LYS A 116 10.51 -24.24 -0.54
CA LYS A 116 10.53 -25.41 -1.42
C LYS A 116 9.12 -25.70 -1.93
N LYS A 117 9.02 -25.98 -3.24
CA LYS A 117 7.77 -26.42 -3.86
C LYS A 117 7.27 -27.71 -3.20
N ASN A 118 5.94 -27.85 -3.09
CA ASN A 118 5.29 -29.05 -2.54
C ASN A 118 5.74 -29.45 -1.13
N ASN A 119 6.13 -28.45 -0.30
CA ASN A 119 6.39 -28.71 1.10
C ASN A 119 5.08 -29.10 1.83
N PRO A 120 5.14 -29.65 3.07
CA PRO A 120 3.97 -30.05 3.84
C PRO A 120 2.91 -28.96 4.03
N TYR A 121 3.31 -27.69 4.13
CA TYR A 121 2.39 -26.56 4.25
C TYR A 121 1.52 -26.39 2.99
N TYR A 122 2.12 -26.28 1.79
CA TYR A 122 1.36 -26.20 0.54
C TYR A 122 0.52 -27.44 0.27
N THR A 123 1.05 -28.62 0.61
CA THR A 123 0.32 -29.89 0.47
C THR A 123 -0.94 -29.91 1.35
N ALA A 124 -0.84 -29.45 2.59
CA ALA A 124 -1.98 -29.38 3.51
C ALA A 124 -3.06 -28.40 3.01
N VAL A 125 -2.66 -27.20 2.56
CA VAL A 125 -3.62 -26.23 2.01
C VAL A 125 -4.26 -26.76 0.73
N ASN A 126 -3.50 -27.32 -0.21
CA ASN A 126 -4.02 -27.92 -1.45
C ASN A 126 -5.07 -29.02 -1.14
N LYS A 127 -4.80 -29.86 -0.13
CA LYS A 127 -5.75 -30.87 0.34
C LYS A 127 -7.02 -30.23 0.91
N ALA A 128 -6.88 -29.20 1.74
CA ALA A 128 -8.01 -28.53 2.37
C ALA A 128 -8.90 -27.78 1.36
N VAL A 129 -8.31 -27.14 0.35
CA VAL A 129 -9.07 -26.47 -0.70
C VAL A 129 -9.56 -27.43 -1.80
N GLY A 130 -9.05 -28.66 -1.90
CA GLY A 130 -9.45 -29.65 -2.91
C GLY A 130 -9.00 -29.28 -4.32
N ALA A 131 -7.87 -28.62 -4.48
CA ALA A 131 -7.29 -28.19 -5.76
C ALA A 131 -5.76 -28.17 -5.67
N THR A 132 -5.07 -28.13 -6.81
CA THR A 132 -3.61 -27.99 -6.88
C THR A 132 -3.23 -26.54 -7.22
N LEU A 133 -2.66 -25.83 -6.26
CA LEU A 133 -2.21 -24.45 -6.42
C LEU A 133 -0.69 -24.45 -6.68
N ASN A 134 -0.31 -24.27 -7.95
CA ASN A 134 1.08 -24.23 -8.38
C ASN A 134 1.60 -22.80 -8.36
N PHE A 135 2.18 -22.40 -7.25
CA PHE A 135 2.75 -21.05 -7.10
C PHE A 135 4.08 -20.93 -7.83
N ASP A 136 4.25 -19.81 -8.54
CA ASP A 136 5.48 -19.31 -9.13
C ASP A 136 5.79 -17.93 -8.52
N PRO A 137 6.35 -17.89 -7.29
CA PRO A 137 6.70 -16.66 -6.61
C PRO A 137 7.87 -15.99 -7.33
N GLN A 138 7.76 -14.68 -7.56
CA GLN A 138 8.78 -13.85 -8.19
C GLN A 138 9.29 -12.82 -7.19
N ASP A 139 10.57 -12.42 -7.32
CA ASP A 139 11.14 -11.37 -6.47
C ASP A 139 10.31 -10.08 -6.53
N GLY A 140 9.76 -9.66 -5.39
CA GLY A 140 8.90 -8.49 -5.27
C GLY A 140 9.58 -7.18 -5.64
N ASN A 141 10.92 -7.09 -5.50
CA ASN A 141 11.68 -5.87 -5.80
C ASN A 141 11.87 -5.65 -7.31
N THR A 142 11.85 -6.73 -8.10
CA THR A 142 12.00 -6.70 -9.57
C THR A 142 10.72 -7.14 -10.29
N TYR A 143 9.62 -7.28 -9.55
CA TYR A 143 8.37 -7.85 -10.06
C TYR A 143 7.76 -7.07 -11.24
N GLN A 144 7.96 -5.75 -11.30
CA GLN A 144 7.44 -4.91 -12.37
C GLN A 144 7.96 -5.33 -13.74
N ASP A 145 9.25 -5.63 -13.85
CA ASP A 145 9.88 -6.05 -15.12
C ASP A 145 9.33 -7.40 -15.55
N LYS A 146 9.19 -8.32 -14.60
CA LYS A 146 8.67 -9.67 -14.85
C LYS A 146 7.20 -9.63 -15.30
N ILE A 147 6.34 -8.88 -14.61
CA ILE A 147 4.91 -8.80 -14.96
C ILE A 147 4.71 -8.17 -16.34
N GLY A 148 5.50 -7.15 -16.68
CA GLY A 148 5.47 -6.52 -17.99
C GLY A 148 5.74 -7.51 -19.12
N ALA A 149 6.77 -8.34 -18.97
CA ALA A 149 7.14 -9.38 -19.94
C ALA A 149 6.05 -10.46 -20.06
N VAL A 150 5.50 -10.95 -18.93
CA VAL A 150 4.43 -11.96 -18.92
C VAL A 150 3.16 -11.44 -19.59
N LEU A 151 2.76 -10.21 -19.32
CA LEU A 151 1.54 -9.62 -19.90
C LEU A 151 1.69 -9.26 -21.39
N ALA A 152 2.89 -9.02 -21.86
CA ALA A 152 3.17 -8.84 -23.29
C ALA A 152 3.09 -10.18 -24.06
N GLY A 153 3.31 -11.30 -23.39
CA GLY A 153 3.26 -12.63 -23.97
C GLY A 153 1.85 -13.17 -24.21
N SER A 154 1.80 -14.38 -24.78
CA SER A 154 0.54 -15.14 -24.99
C SER A 154 0.28 -16.16 -23.87
N ASP A 155 1.31 -16.65 -23.18
CA ASP A 155 1.20 -17.63 -22.10
C ASP A 155 1.10 -16.93 -20.73
N ILE A 156 -0.13 -16.59 -20.35
CA ILE A 156 -0.41 -15.93 -19.07
C ILE A 156 -0.82 -17.00 -18.04
N PRO A 157 -0.28 -16.95 -16.80
CA PRO A 157 -0.74 -17.82 -15.73
C PRO A 157 -2.25 -17.70 -15.48
N ASP A 158 -2.85 -18.77 -14.95
CA ASP A 158 -4.30 -18.81 -14.64
C ASP A 158 -4.68 -17.68 -13.67
N VAL A 159 -3.79 -17.40 -12.72
CA VAL A 159 -3.95 -16.38 -11.68
C VAL A 159 -2.69 -15.54 -11.57
N VAL A 160 -2.84 -14.22 -11.53
CA VAL A 160 -1.72 -13.27 -11.42
C VAL A 160 -2.04 -12.22 -10.38
N THR A 161 -1.17 -12.06 -9.39
CA THR A 161 -1.27 -10.99 -8.40
C THR A 161 -0.44 -9.79 -8.84
N ILE A 162 -1.03 -8.61 -8.88
CA ILE A 162 -0.36 -7.37 -9.31
C ILE A 162 -0.53 -6.29 -8.23
N PRO A 163 0.57 -5.83 -7.61
CA PRO A 163 0.56 -4.65 -6.76
C PRO A 163 0.18 -3.38 -7.54
N GLY A 164 -0.58 -2.49 -6.92
CA GLY A 164 -1.04 -1.23 -7.53
C GLY A 164 0.10 -0.35 -8.02
N TRP A 165 1.22 -0.29 -7.28
CA TRP A 165 2.41 0.47 -7.67
C TRP A 165 3.14 -0.10 -8.90
N ASN A 166 2.87 -1.35 -9.26
CA ASN A 166 3.37 -1.97 -10.51
C ASN A 166 2.40 -1.79 -11.69
N MET A 167 1.22 -1.20 -11.49
CA MET A 167 0.21 -1.02 -12.52
C MET A 167 0.44 0.26 -13.34
N GLN A 168 1.61 0.41 -13.94
CA GLN A 168 1.95 1.58 -14.74
C GLN A 168 1.94 1.27 -16.24
N GLY A 169 1.68 2.28 -17.06
CA GLY A 169 1.79 2.18 -18.52
C GLY A 169 0.96 1.04 -19.12
N GLN A 170 1.63 0.18 -19.89
CA GLN A 170 0.99 -0.93 -20.62
C GLN A 170 0.42 -2.03 -19.73
N ILE A 171 0.91 -2.18 -18.49
CA ILE A 171 0.39 -3.19 -17.55
C ILE A 171 -1.08 -2.96 -17.28
N ARG A 172 -1.49 -1.71 -17.09
CA ARG A 172 -2.88 -1.37 -16.83
C ARG A 172 -3.80 -1.66 -18.01
N ASN A 173 -3.36 -1.36 -19.24
CA ASN A 173 -4.10 -1.72 -20.45
C ASN A 173 -4.26 -3.24 -20.59
N ALA A 174 -3.22 -4.00 -20.21
CA ALA A 174 -3.25 -5.44 -20.24
C ALA A 174 -4.28 -6.03 -19.27
N ILE A 175 -4.56 -5.38 -18.13
CA ILE A 175 -5.57 -5.85 -17.18
C ILE A 175 -6.93 -5.99 -17.84
N THR A 176 -7.37 -4.99 -18.60
CA THR A 176 -8.67 -5.04 -19.29
C THR A 176 -8.71 -6.02 -20.46
N ALA A 177 -7.58 -6.23 -21.12
CA ALA A 177 -7.47 -7.11 -22.28
C ALA A 177 -7.33 -8.59 -21.92
N LYS A 178 -6.58 -8.91 -20.85
CA LYS A 178 -6.09 -10.26 -20.54
C LYS A 178 -6.85 -10.95 -19.41
N PHE A 179 -7.50 -10.21 -18.50
CA PHE A 179 -8.14 -10.78 -17.32
C PHE A 179 -9.66 -10.77 -17.38
N ALA A 180 -10.25 -11.73 -16.69
CA ALA A 180 -11.68 -11.97 -16.69
C ALA A 180 -12.49 -10.84 -16.06
N ASP A 181 -13.72 -10.69 -16.49
CA ASP A 181 -14.76 -9.91 -15.84
C ASP A 181 -15.39 -10.76 -14.72
N LEU A 182 -15.18 -10.35 -13.47
CA LEU A 182 -15.72 -11.01 -12.30
C LEU A 182 -17.11 -10.49 -11.91
N SER A 183 -17.60 -9.42 -12.55
CA SER A 183 -18.93 -8.85 -12.24
C SER A 183 -20.07 -9.88 -12.29
N PRO A 184 -20.13 -10.81 -13.29
CA PRO A 184 -21.20 -11.81 -13.33
C PRO A 184 -21.23 -12.79 -12.15
N TYR A 185 -20.10 -12.93 -11.43
CA TYR A 185 -19.93 -13.88 -10.32
C TYR A 185 -20.06 -13.24 -8.95
N LEU A 186 -19.75 -11.94 -8.84
CA LEU A 186 -19.57 -11.27 -7.56
C LEU A 186 -20.44 -10.03 -7.37
N ALA A 187 -21.00 -9.42 -8.45
CA ALA A 187 -21.77 -8.19 -8.31
C ALA A 187 -23.09 -8.40 -7.54
N GLY A 188 -23.45 -7.40 -6.76
CA GLY A 188 -24.67 -7.42 -5.94
C GLY A 188 -24.69 -8.63 -5.01
N ASP A 189 -25.80 -9.35 -4.98
CA ASP A 189 -25.99 -10.52 -4.11
C ASP A 189 -25.31 -11.80 -4.60
N ALA A 190 -24.73 -11.82 -5.80
CA ALA A 190 -23.98 -12.98 -6.28
C ALA A 190 -22.76 -13.30 -5.37
N ILE A 191 -22.20 -12.29 -4.73
CA ILE A 191 -21.09 -12.45 -3.76
C ILE A 191 -21.47 -13.31 -2.55
N LYS A 192 -22.75 -13.40 -2.18
CA LYS A 192 -23.22 -14.18 -1.01
C LYS A 192 -22.90 -15.67 -1.11
N LYS A 193 -22.61 -16.18 -2.32
CA LYS A 193 -22.06 -17.52 -2.55
C LYS A 193 -20.67 -17.69 -1.91
N TYR A 194 -19.96 -16.59 -1.65
CA TYR A 194 -18.61 -16.49 -1.15
C TYR A 194 -18.60 -15.60 0.10
N PRO A 195 -19.00 -16.10 1.27
CA PRO A 195 -19.29 -15.27 2.44
C PRO A 195 -18.06 -14.54 3.00
N ASN A 196 -16.86 -15.12 2.89
CA ASN A 196 -15.62 -14.45 3.33
C ASN A 196 -15.23 -13.33 2.37
N LEU A 197 -15.41 -13.50 1.05
CA LEU A 197 -15.25 -12.43 0.07
C LEU A 197 -16.30 -11.32 0.26
N ALA A 198 -17.54 -11.69 0.63
CA ALA A 198 -18.61 -10.72 0.92
C ALA A 198 -18.31 -9.85 2.16
N ASN A 199 -17.44 -10.32 3.05
CA ASN A 199 -16.97 -9.57 4.22
C ASN A 199 -15.94 -8.47 3.87
N ILE A 200 -15.39 -8.47 2.66
CA ILE A 200 -14.45 -7.43 2.22
C ILE A 200 -15.21 -6.09 2.03
N PRO A 201 -14.73 -4.99 2.64
CA PRO A 201 -15.41 -3.69 2.57
C PRO A 201 -15.57 -3.18 1.13
N THR A 202 -16.70 -2.56 0.83
CA THR A 202 -17.04 -2.01 -0.50
C THR A 202 -15.95 -1.10 -1.07
N GLY A 203 -15.29 -0.29 -0.21
CA GLY A 203 -14.19 0.58 -0.63
C GLY A 203 -13.04 -0.17 -1.30
N ALA A 204 -12.66 -1.35 -0.79
CA ALA A 204 -11.62 -2.18 -1.40
C ALA A 204 -12.04 -2.70 -2.79
N TRP A 205 -13.31 -3.10 -2.94
CA TRP A 205 -13.86 -3.53 -4.22
C TRP A 205 -13.92 -2.41 -5.26
N GLN A 206 -14.14 -1.16 -4.85
CA GLN A 206 -14.11 -0.01 -5.77
C GLN A 206 -12.78 0.08 -6.51
N TYR A 207 -11.66 -0.16 -5.83
CA TYR A 207 -10.32 -0.16 -6.41
C TYR A 207 -10.05 -1.35 -7.33
N SER A 208 -10.91 -2.36 -7.35
CA SER A 208 -10.82 -3.54 -8.22
C SER A 208 -11.58 -3.40 -9.55
N VAL A 209 -12.19 -2.22 -9.81
CA VAL A 209 -12.95 -1.95 -11.04
C VAL A 209 -12.04 -1.36 -12.11
N PHE A 210 -11.79 -2.12 -13.17
CA PHE A 210 -10.97 -1.74 -14.31
C PHE A 210 -11.81 -1.83 -15.60
N GLY A 211 -11.83 -0.74 -16.37
CA GLY A 211 -12.62 -0.67 -17.62
C GLY A 211 -14.12 -0.89 -17.41
N GLY A 212 -14.67 -0.35 -16.31
CA GLY A 212 -16.09 -0.47 -15.97
C GLY A 212 -16.55 -1.85 -15.50
N LYS A 213 -15.62 -2.77 -15.18
CA LYS A 213 -15.89 -4.15 -14.78
C LYS A 213 -15.10 -4.52 -13.54
N LEU A 214 -15.67 -5.31 -12.66
CA LEU A 214 -14.95 -5.89 -11.54
C LEU A 214 -13.98 -6.95 -12.07
N ARG A 215 -12.68 -6.75 -11.88
CA ARG A 215 -11.66 -7.65 -12.44
C ARG A 215 -10.72 -8.24 -11.42
N GLY A 216 -10.41 -7.50 -10.36
CA GLY A 216 -9.48 -7.94 -9.32
C GLY A 216 -10.18 -8.42 -8.05
N LEU A 217 -9.54 -9.31 -7.32
CA LEU A 217 -9.80 -9.59 -5.92
C LEU A 217 -8.88 -8.68 -5.11
N PRO A 218 -9.40 -7.76 -4.29
CA PRO A 218 -8.58 -6.81 -3.56
C PRO A 218 -7.96 -7.43 -2.31
N MET A 219 -6.75 -7.00 -1.97
CA MET A 219 -6.18 -7.16 -0.63
C MET A 219 -6.50 -5.91 0.20
N PRO A 220 -7.42 -5.99 1.17
CA PRO A 220 -7.84 -4.84 1.96
C PRO A 220 -6.71 -4.23 2.78
N GLN A 221 -6.71 -2.91 2.88
CA GLN A 221 -5.74 -2.11 3.63
C GLN A 221 -6.44 -1.32 4.75
N PRO A 222 -5.72 -0.94 5.82
CA PRO A 222 -6.28 -0.07 6.86
C PRO A 222 -6.58 1.33 6.31
N ILE A 223 -7.50 2.04 6.96
CA ILE A 223 -7.89 3.41 6.57
C ILE A 223 -6.78 4.45 6.75
N LEU A 224 -5.81 4.17 7.63
CA LEU A 224 -4.62 4.97 7.88
C LEU A 224 -3.41 4.03 7.93
N GLY A 225 -2.54 4.14 6.95
CA GLY A 225 -1.36 3.29 6.80
C GLY A 225 -0.09 3.84 7.45
N ASN A 226 -0.07 5.10 7.91
CA ASN A 226 1.10 5.75 8.49
C ASN A 226 0.77 6.48 9.78
N ALA A 227 1.71 6.47 10.74
CA ALA A 227 1.65 7.20 12.00
C ALA A 227 2.98 7.90 12.32
N ILE A 228 2.95 8.90 13.20
CA ILE A 228 4.13 9.32 13.95
C ILE A 228 4.21 8.40 15.17
N PHE A 229 5.30 7.67 15.28
CA PHE A 229 5.60 6.89 16.47
C PHE A 229 6.53 7.65 17.39
N TYR A 230 6.31 7.52 18.70
CA TYR A 230 7.18 8.10 19.71
C TYR A 230 7.65 7.07 20.74
N ARG A 231 8.83 7.32 21.32
CA ARG A 231 9.46 6.47 22.34
C ARG A 231 8.93 6.84 23.72
N LYS A 232 7.80 6.25 24.11
CA LYS A 232 7.17 6.50 25.40
C LYS A 232 8.06 6.13 26.58
N ASP A 233 8.85 5.07 26.44
CA ASP A 233 9.83 4.67 27.43
C ASP A 233 10.95 5.70 27.67
N LEU A 234 11.28 6.53 26.68
CA LEU A 234 12.33 7.55 26.79
C LEU A 234 11.82 8.93 27.22
N ILE A 235 10.57 9.27 26.83
CA ILE A 235 9.97 10.54 27.26
C ILE A 235 9.28 10.43 28.63
N GLY A 236 9.03 9.19 29.12
CA GLY A 236 8.41 8.96 30.43
C GLY A 236 7.06 9.64 30.60
N SER A 237 6.90 10.48 31.61
CA SER A 237 5.71 11.30 31.87
C SER A 237 5.67 12.62 31.09
N GLY A 238 6.62 12.84 30.15
CA GLY A 238 6.66 14.03 29.31
C GLY A 238 5.37 14.19 28.48
N ALA A 239 5.00 15.43 28.20
CA ALA A 239 3.79 15.74 27.46
C ALA A 239 3.92 15.25 26.00
N VAL A 240 2.90 14.53 25.56
CA VAL A 240 2.76 14.11 24.15
C VAL A 240 2.19 15.30 23.37
N PRO A 241 2.80 15.72 22.24
CA PRO A 241 2.33 16.87 21.47
C PRO A 241 0.88 16.70 20.99
N GLY A 242 0.08 17.77 21.10
CA GLY A 242 -1.29 17.87 20.61
C GLY A 242 -1.52 19.02 19.62
N SER A 243 -0.45 19.73 19.25
CA SER A 243 -0.45 20.83 18.27
C SER A 243 0.91 20.98 17.59
N ALA A 244 0.98 21.78 16.52
CA ALA A 244 2.25 22.11 15.88
C ALA A 244 3.18 22.91 16.84
N ALA A 245 2.59 23.74 17.71
CA ALA A 245 3.36 24.45 18.73
C ALA A 245 3.98 23.48 19.75
N ASP A 246 3.24 22.46 20.18
CA ASP A 246 3.74 21.45 21.11
C ASP A 246 4.84 20.60 20.46
N LEU A 247 4.76 20.29 19.14
CA LEU A 247 5.86 19.64 18.43
C LEU A 247 7.15 20.48 18.46
N LEU A 248 7.04 21.81 18.28
CA LEU A 248 8.21 22.70 18.40
C LEU A 248 8.76 22.71 19.82
N ALA A 249 7.89 22.76 20.83
CA ALA A 249 8.29 22.70 22.24
C ALA A 249 8.99 21.38 22.56
N PHE A 250 8.42 20.26 22.10
CA PHE A 250 9.01 18.92 22.20
C PHE A 250 10.39 18.86 21.51
N GLY A 251 10.51 19.44 20.31
CA GLY A 251 11.78 19.55 19.60
C GLY A 251 12.87 20.24 20.45
N LYS A 252 12.52 21.37 21.07
CA LYS A 252 13.42 22.14 21.92
C LYS A 252 13.77 21.40 23.22
N GLU A 253 12.81 20.72 23.84
CA GLU A 253 12.99 20.02 25.12
C GLU A 253 13.86 18.77 24.98
N TYR A 254 13.60 17.97 23.93
CA TYR A 254 14.19 16.64 23.83
C TYR A 254 15.40 16.54 22.89
N THR A 255 15.81 17.62 22.23
CA THR A 255 17.03 17.61 21.42
C THR A 255 18.25 17.96 22.24
N ASP A 256 19.20 17.02 22.32
CA ASP A 256 20.53 17.22 22.92
C ASP A 256 21.62 16.70 21.96
N ALA A 257 22.09 17.57 21.08
CA ALA A 257 23.09 17.23 20.08
C ALA A 257 24.43 16.77 20.70
N LYS A 258 24.74 17.19 21.94
CA LYS A 258 25.97 16.75 22.67
C LYS A 258 25.85 15.27 23.05
N LYS A 259 24.67 14.82 23.41
CA LYS A 259 24.35 13.40 23.67
C LYS A 259 24.01 12.63 22.40
N LYS A 260 23.99 13.27 21.23
CA LYS A 260 23.60 12.69 19.94
C LYS A 260 22.17 12.15 19.98
N VAL A 261 21.24 12.91 20.57
CA VAL A 261 19.80 12.64 20.61
C VAL A 261 19.07 13.80 19.97
N TRP A 262 18.14 13.52 19.09
CA TRP A 262 17.28 14.49 18.44
C TRP A 262 15.81 14.14 18.70
N ALA A 263 14.97 15.15 18.72
CA ALA A 263 13.55 14.92 18.91
C ALA A 263 12.94 14.14 17.73
N PHE A 264 13.37 14.44 16.50
CA PHE A 264 12.72 13.95 15.29
C PHE A 264 13.67 13.31 14.27
N ASP A 265 13.18 12.29 13.60
CA ASP A 265 13.58 11.90 12.25
C ASP A 265 12.82 12.76 11.22
N ASP A 266 12.86 12.44 9.91
CA ASP A 266 12.02 13.14 8.92
C ASP A 266 10.53 12.79 9.17
N LEU A 267 9.72 13.79 9.56
CA LEU A 267 8.29 13.64 9.82
C LEU A 267 7.41 14.11 8.66
N TRP A 268 7.97 14.41 7.48
CA TRP A 268 7.25 15.08 6.40
C TRP A 268 5.94 14.41 6.00
N THR A 269 5.93 13.08 5.86
CA THR A 269 4.72 12.33 5.49
C THR A 269 3.55 12.58 6.44
N CYS A 270 3.81 12.65 7.74
CA CYS A 270 2.78 12.88 8.75
C CYS A 270 2.54 14.37 9.04
N ILE A 271 3.53 15.25 8.83
CA ILE A 271 3.32 16.72 8.87
C ILE A 271 2.25 17.11 7.85
N GLN A 272 2.27 16.53 6.66
CA GLN A 272 1.21 16.76 5.66
C GLN A 272 -0.19 16.45 6.22
N LYS A 273 -0.34 15.36 6.99
CA LYS A 273 -1.62 14.98 7.63
C LYS A 273 -2.03 15.99 8.73
N ILE A 274 -1.09 16.52 9.53
CA ILE A 274 -1.33 17.55 10.55
C ILE A 274 -1.87 18.85 9.92
N PHE A 275 -1.39 19.18 8.73
CA PHE A 275 -1.84 20.36 7.98
C PHE A 275 -3.03 20.06 7.04
N GLY A 276 -3.59 18.86 7.07
CA GLY A 276 -4.77 18.48 6.28
C GLY A 276 -4.49 18.42 4.77
N LEU A 277 -3.22 18.30 4.34
CA LEU A 277 -2.87 18.20 2.93
C LEU A 277 -3.47 16.94 2.31
N LEU A 278 -3.92 17.10 1.08
CA LEU A 278 -4.36 16.00 0.24
C LEU A 278 -3.23 15.00 -0.04
N PRO A 279 -3.56 13.72 -0.28
CA PRO A 279 -2.58 12.71 -0.69
C PRO A 279 -1.91 13.03 -2.03
N ASP A 280 -1.14 12.07 -2.55
CA ASP A 280 -0.54 12.15 -3.87
C ASP A 280 -1.53 11.73 -4.98
N ALA A 281 -1.07 11.66 -6.24
CA ALA A 281 -1.89 11.30 -7.39
C ALA A 281 -2.69 10.00 -7.16
N PRO A 282 -3.94 9.94 -7.56
CA PRO A 282 -4.75 10.97 -8.21
C PRO A 282 -5.50 11.89 -7.23
N HIS A 283 -5.20 11.83 -5.93
CA HIS A 283 -6.02 12.39 -4.85
C HIS A 283 -5.61 13.80 -4.41
N TYR A 284 -4.68 14.44 -5.07
CA TYR A 284 -4.15 15.78 -4.74
C TYR A 284 -5.05 16.95 -5.14
N TRP A 285 -6.30 16.70 -5.55
CA TRP A 285 -7.27 17.72 -5.92
C TRP A 285 -8.33 17.91 -4.85
N LYS A 286 -8.63 19.17 -4.51
CA LYS A 286 -9.84 19.58 -3.81
C LYS A 286 -10.72 20.42 -4.72
N LEU A 287 -12.02 20.46 -4.43
CA LEU A 287 -12.99 21.29 -5.15
C LEU A 287 -13.23 22.57 -4.34
N GLU A 288 -12.92 23.72 -4.92
CA GLU A 288 -13.21 25.04 -4.37
C GLU A 288 -14.01 25.87 -5.39
N ASN A 289 -15.20 26.33 -4.97
CA ASN A 289 -16.08 27.11 -5.86
C ASN A 289 -16.33 26.46 -7.24
N GLY A 290 -16.48 25.12 -7.27
CA GLY A 290 -16.72 24.37 -8.49
C GLY A 290 -15.49 24.12 -9.36
N LYS A 291 -14.29 24.52 -8.93
CA LYS A 291 -13.03 24.33 -9.66
C LYS A 291 -12.06 23.47 -8.86
N LEU A 292 -11.31 22.63 -9.56
CA LEU A 292 -10.24 21.85 -8.96
C LEU A 292 -9.05 22.73 -8.58
N VAL A 293 -8.57 22.57 -7.35
CA VAL A 293 -7.36 23.19 -6.81
C VAL A 293 -6.38 22.09 -6.44
N HIS A 294 -5.16 22.17 -6.96
CA HIS A 294 -4.11 21.20 -6.65
C HIS A 294 -3.49 21.47 -5.28
N LYS A 295 -3.07 20.45 -4.54
CA LYS A 295 -2.49 20.61 -3.19
C LYS A 295 -1.33 21.61 -3.13
N ILE A 296 -0.50 21.71 -4.20
CA ILE A 296 0.62 22.65 -4.26
C ILE A 296 0.20 24.13 -4.34
N GLU A 297 -1.04 24.41 -4.71
CA GLU A 297 -1.60 25.75 -4.83
C GLU A 297 -2.19 26.24 -3.49
N THR A 298 -2.35 25.35 -2.53
CA THR A 298 -3.06 25.60 -1.26
C THR A 298 -2.18 26.35 -0.25
N GLN A 299 -2.83 27.07 0.65
CA GLN A 299 -2.14 27.72 1.77
C GLN A 299 -1.57 26.67 2.75
N GLU A 300 -2.30 25.59 2.97
CA GLU A 300 -1.92 24.47 3.82
C GLU A 300 -0.58 23.86 3.40
N TYR A 301 -0.31 23.79 2.07
CA TYR A 301 0.98 23.28 1.56
C TYR A 301 2.14 24.20 1.96
N ARG A 302 1.95 25.52 1.88
CA ARG A 302 2.95 26.51 2.28
C ARG A 302 3.20 26.48 3.78
N GLU A 303 2.13 26.36 4.57
CA GLU A 303 2.20 26.30 6.03
C GLU A 303 2.90 25.03 6.51
N ALA A 304 2.60 23.87 5.91
CA ALA A 304 3.29 22.61 6.19
C ALA A 304 4.81 22.70 5.90
N LEU A 305 5.19 23.30 4.76
CA LEU A 305 6.59 23.52 4.42
C LEU A 305 7.27 24.49 5.39
N ALA A 306 6.58 25.59 5.74
CA ALA A 306 7.10 26.57 6.72
C ALA A 306 7.29 25.93 8.08
N PHE A 307 6.37 25.05 8.50
CA PHE A 307 6.49 24.34 9.77
C PHE A 307 7.65 23.33 9.75
N ALA A 308 7.74 22.48 8.71
CA ALA A 308 8.85 21.55 8.56
C ALA A 308 10.21 22.28 8.54
N ARG A 309 10.26 23.46 7.90
CA ARG A 309 11.43 24.32 7.93
C ARG A 309 11.78 24.81 9.34
N LYS A 310 10.79 25.16 10.18
CA LYS A 310 11.04 25.57 11.59
C LYS A 310 11.65 24.44 12.41
N LEU A 311 11.24 23.18 12.18
CA LEU A 311 11.83 22.02 12.85
C LEU A 311 13.32 21.86 12.48
N HIS A 312 13.63 22.06 11.21
CA HIS A 312 15.01 22.04 10.70
C HIS A 312 15.84 23.20 11.30
N ASP A 313 15.35 24.44 11.19
CA ASP A 313 16.07 25.63 11.66
C ASP A 313 16.32 25.60 13.18
N GLY A 314 15.43 24.92 13.93
CA GLY A 314 15.61 24.65 15.35
C GLY A 314 16.68 23.60 15.64
N GLY A 315 17.17 22.87 14.63
CA GLY A 315 18.12 21.77 14.78
C GLY A 315 17.52 20.54 15.48
N TYR A 316 16.18 20.35 15.38
CA TYR A 316 15.47 19.29 16.08
C TYR A 316 15.39 17.97 15.29
N VAL A 317 15.68 18.03 13.99
CA VAL A 317 15.72 16.86 13.10
C VAL A 317 17.13 16.28 13.07
N HIS A 318 17.23 14.94 13.05
CA HIS A 318 18.53 14.26 13.01
C HIS A 318 19.32 14.61 11.73
N PRO A 319 20.62 14.92 11.78
CA PRO A 319 21.41 15.34 10.61
C PRO A 319 21.42 14.34 9.44
N ASP A 320 21.39 13.02 9.73
CA ASP A 320 21.31 12.01 8.68
C ASP A 320 19.93 11.96 7.99
N ALA A 321 18.84 12.23 8.72
CA ALA A 321 17.52 12.41 8.13
C ALA A 321 17.49 13.65 7.21
N GLU A 322 18.08 14.74 7.66
CA GLU A 322 18.26 15.94 6.84
C GLU A 322 19.10 15.67 5.58
N ALA A 323 20.10 14.81 5.68
CA ALA A 323 20.91 14.38 4.54
C ALA A 323 20.18 13.38 3.61
N GLY A 324 18.95 12.91 3.98
CA GLY A 324 18.16 11.97 3.19
C GLY A 324 18.61 10.52 3.32
N LYS A 325 19.21 10.14 4.46
CA LYS A 325 19.55 8.74 4.78
C LYS A 325 18.35 8.05 5.42
N ASP A 326 17.26 7.93 4.68
CA ASP A 326 15.97 7.44 5.19
C ASP A 326 15.99 5.94 5.52
N ALA A 327 16.89 5.17 4.88
CA ALA A 327 17.04 3.74 5.14
C ALA A 327 17.40 3.40 6.60
N ASP A 328 18.02 4.35 7.32
CA ASP A 328 18.48 4.17 8.70
C ASP A 328 17.48 4.71 9.75
N SER A 329 16.33 5.25 9.34
CA SER A 329 15.35 5.89 10.24
C SER A 329 14.89 4.95 11.36
N LYS A 330 14.55 3.70 11.03
CA LYS A 330 14.18 2.67 12.01
C LYS A 330 15.30 2.42 13.03
N ILE A 331 16.55 2.34 12.58
CA ILE A 331 17.71 2.09 13.44
C ILE A 331 17.93 3.27 14.39
N ARG A 332 17.79 4.51 13.90
CA ARG A 332 17.92 5.72 14.73
C ARG A 332 16.86 5.75 15.82
N PHE A 333 15.61 5.40 15.47
CA PHE A 333 14.49 5.40 16.40
C PHE A 333 14.62 4.28 17.45
N THR A 334 14.87 3.04 17.05
CA THR A 334 15.03 1.92 17.98
C THR A 334 16.24 2.10 18.88
N GLY A 335 17.32 2.67 18.35
CA GLY A 335 18.53 3.02 19.12
C GLY A 335 18.41 4.27 20.01
N GLY A 336 17.24 4.93 20.07
CA GLY A 336 17.00 6.11 20.89
C GLY A 336 17.80 7.36 20.45
N ARG A 337 18.24 7.40 19.19
CA ARG A 337 18.89 8.58 18.60
C ARG A 337 17.85 9.62 18.16
N VAL A 338 16.66 9.19 17.83
CA VAL A 338 15.49 10.05 17.63
C VAL A 338 14.33 9.53 18.48
N LEU A 339 13.49 10.45 18.97
CA LEU A 339 12.37 10.11 19.84
C LEU A 339 11.05 10.00 19.11
N MET A 340 10.93 10.63 17.94
CA MET A 340 9.79 10.50 17.04
C MET A 340 10.27 10.24 15.62
N TYR A 341 9.54 9.36 14.92
CA TYR A 341 9.70 9.12 13.48
C TYR A 341 8.37 8.74 12.86
N ASN A 342 8.23 8.86 11.54
CA ASN A 342 7.05 8.36 10.88
C ASN A 342 7.33 7.03 10.17
N ASP A 343 6.37 6.12 10.24
CA ASP A 343 6.45 4.83 9.54
C ASP A 343 5.08 4.27 9.25
N GLY A 344 5.05 3.19 8.45
CA GLY A 344 3.86 2.40 8.21
C GLY A 344 3.37 1.70 9.49
N THR A 345 2.08 1.79 9.76
CA THR A 345 1.47 1.17 10.94
C THR A 345 1.61 -0.35 10.96
N GLY A 346 1.72 -0.98 9.78
CA GLY A 346 1.98 -2.43 9.67
C GLY A 346 3.33 -2.89 10.25
N GLY A 347 4.30 -1.97 10.39
CA GLY A 347 5.60 -2.26 10.98
C GLY A 347 5.62 -2.29 12.53
N TRP A 348 4.54 -1.79 13.18
CA TRP A 348 4.51 -1.59 14.63
C TRP A 348 4.78 -2.89 15.41
N LYS A 349 4.01 -3.96 15.14
CA LYS A 349 4.21 -5.28 15.78
C LYS A 349 5.63 -5.81 15.61
N GLY A 350 6.14 -5.78 14.37
CA GLY A 350 7.49 -6.29 14.08
C GLY A 350 8.56 -5.57 14.88
N MET A 351 8.46 -4.25 15.01
CA MET A 351 9.42 -3.44 15.75
C MET A 351 9.39 -3.72 17.26
N VAL A 352 8.19 -3.81 17.86
CA VAL A 352 8.05 -4.16 19.27
C VAL A 352 8.66 -5.54 19.54
N THR A 353 8.34 -6.55 18.70
CA THR A 353 8.87 -7.90 18.84
C THR A 353 10.40 -7.95 18.69
N GLU A 354 10.98 -7.26 17.69
CA GLU A 354 12.42 -7.21 17.47
C GLU A 354 13.17 -6.59 18.66
N GLN A 355 12.55 -5.59 19.32
CA GLN A 355 13.20 -4.89 20.42
C GLN A 355 12.99 -5.56 21.79
N ALA A 356 11.93 -6.32 21.98
CA ALA A 356 11.55 -6.92 23.26
C ALA A 356 12.68 -7.74 23.91
N ALA A 357 13.44 -8.51 23.13
CA ALA A 357 14.52 -9.34 23.63
C ALA A 357 15.73 -8.52 24.13
N ALA A 358 16.06 -7.41 23.46
CA ALA A 358 17.22 -6.56 23.78
C ALA A 358 16.86 -5.46 24.79
N ASN A 359 15.63 -4.98 24.79
CA ASN A 359 15.13 -3.92 25.66
C ASN A 359 13.68 -4.20 26.09
N PRO A 360 13.47 -4.94 27.19
CA PRO A 360 12.11 -5.25 27.70
C PRO A 360 11.29 -4.01 28.10
N LYS A 361 11.92 -2.83 28.20
CA LYS A 361 11.25 -1.55 28.50
C LYS A 361 10.90 -0.76 27.25
N PHE A 362 11.23 -1.27 26.06
CA PHE A 362 10.90 -0.60 24.81
C PHE A 362 9.40 -0.41 24.67
N ASP A 363 8.96 0.83 24.69
CA ASP A 363 7.55 1.20 24.52
C ASP A 363 7.45 2.30 23.47
N MET A 364 6.93 1.94 22.30
CA MET A 364 6.61 2.88 21.23
C MET A 364 5.11 2.99 21.07
N GLN A 365 4.63 4.21 20.93
CA GLN A 365 3.21 4.50 20.75
C GLN A 365 2.97 5.37 19.53
N ALA A 366 1.80 5.26 18.91
CA ALA A 366 1.39 6.13 17.83
C ALA A 366 0.79 7.43 18.38
N LEU A 367 1.27 8.55 17.87
CA LEU A 367 0.76 9.87 18.19
C LEU A 367 -0.63 10.04 17.59
N ASP A 368 -1.60 10.51 18.37
CA ASP A 368 -2.91 10.90 17.82
C ASP A 368 -2.72 12.13 16.92
N PHE A 369 -3.28 12.08 15.71
CA PHE A 369 -3.24 13.22 14.82
C PHE A 369 -4.11 14.36 15.34
N PHE A 370 -3.63 15.55 15.14
CA PHE A 370 -4.29 16.81 15.47
C PHE A 370 -4.20 17.78 14.29
N ASN A 371 -5.01 18.82 14.27
CA ASN A 371 -4.80 19.95 13.37
C ASN A 371 -3.66 20.82 13.89
N GLN A 372 -3.00 21.60 13.04
CA GLN A 372 -1.86 22.46 13.39
C GLN A 372 -2.07 23.34 14.64
N ASP A 373 -3.31 23.74 14.88
CA ASP A 373 -3.71 24.57 16.03
C ASP A 373 -4.14 23.76 17.28
N GLY A 374 -4.09 22.42 17.24
CA GLY A 374 -4.54 21.52 18.30
C GLY A 374 -6.02 21.10 18.20
N GLY A 375 -6.70 21.51 17.14
CA GLY A 375 -8.09 21.12 16.87
C GLY A 375 -8.20 19.72 16.23
N LYS A 376 -9.43 19.36 15.83
CA LYS A 376 -9.70 18.10 15.15
C LYS A 376 -8.99 18.07 13.79
N PRO A 377 -8.24 17.01 13.46
CA PRO A 377 -7.56 16.91 12.18
C PRO A 377 -8.55 16.62 11.04
N VAL A 378 -8.13 16.95 9.82
CA VAL A 378 -8.73 16.42 8.59
C VAL A 378 -7.76 15.38 8.04
N LEU A 379 -8.12 14.12 8.15
CA LEU A 379 -7.32 13.03 7.64
C LEU A 379 -7.92 12.51 6.34
N TRP A 380 -7.10 12.29 5.35
CA TRP A 380 -7.55 11.69 4.10
C TRP A 380 -7.34 10.18 4.18
N GLN A 381 -8.38 9.42 3.78
CA GLN A 381 -8.34 7.97 3.77
C GLN A 381 -7.27 7.51 2.77
N ASP A 382 -6.39 6.62 3.22
CA ASP A 382 -5.47 5.91 2.33
C ASP A 382 -6.24 4.92 1.44
N ASP A 383 -5.63 4.45 0.34
CA ASP A 383 -6.28 3.53 -0.58
C ASP A 383 -6.67 2.23 0.14
N PRO A 384 -7.95 1.83 0.11
CA PRO A 384 -8.43 0.68 0.88
C PRO A 384 -8.02 -0.68 0.30
N ALA A 385 -7.31 -0.71 -0.83
CA ALA A 385 -6.68 -1.88 -1.42
C ALA A 385 -5.45 -1.47 -2.23
N GLY A 386 -4.33 -2.16 -2.01
CA GLY A 386 -3.05 -1.87 -2.66
C GLY A 386 -2.52 -3.01 -3.54
N ILE A 387 -3.07 -4.24 -3.40
CA ILE A 387 -2.67 -5.42 -4.17
C ILE A 387 -3.94 -6.08 -4.70
N PHE A 388 -3.86 -6.60 -5.92
CA PHE A 388 -5.02 -7.16 -6.61
C PHE A 388 -4.66 -8.48 -7.28
N THR A 389 -5.54 -9.47 -7.18
CA THR A 389 -5.37 -10.76 -7.86
C THR A 389 -6.38 -10.91 -8.98
N PHE A 390 -5.86 -11.24 -10.16
CA PHE A 390 -6.59 -11.31 -11.41
C PHE A 390 -6.61 -12.74 -11.94
N LEU A 391 -7.75 -13.13 -12.52
CA LEU A 391 -7.94 -14.42 -13.19
C LEU A 391 -7.82 -14.26 -14.71
N SER A 392 -7.08 -15.15 -15.36
CA SER A 392 -6.93 -15.12 -16.81
C SER A 392 -8.29 -15.21 -17.52
N LYS A 393 -8.47 -14.38 -18.54
CA LYS A 393 -9.67 -14.41 -19.40
C LYS A 393 -9.84 -15.73 -20.17
N ALA A 394 -8.75 -16.49 -20.32
CA ALA A 394 -8.78 -17.81 -20.97
C ALA A 394 -9.39 -18.91 -20.11
N LEU A 395 -9.57 -18.68 -18.80
CA LEU A 395 -10.18 -19.66 -17.92
C LEU A 395 -11.66 -19.89 -18.26
N PRO A 396 -12.09 -21.15 -18.34
CA PRO A 396 -13.51 -21.47 -18.47
C PRO A 396 -14.27 -21.06 -17.20
N LYS A 397 -15.58 -20.77 -17.36
CA LYS A 397 -16.47 -20.34 -16.27
C LYS A 397 -16.36 -21.24 -15.03
N ALA A 398 -16.35 -22.56 -15.22
CA ALA A 398 -16.28 -23.50 -14.10
C ALA A 398 -14.99 -23.36 -13.28
N LYS A 399 -13.84 -23.09 -13.93
CA LYS A 399 -12.57 -22.84 -13.22
C LYS A 399 -12.55 -21.48 -12.52
N ILE A 400 -13.20 -20.45 -13.09
CA ILE A 400 -13.37 -19.16 -12.41
C ILE A 400 -14.18 -19.35 -11.12
N GLU A 401 -15.33 -20.04 -11.19
CA GLU A 401 -16.17 -20.30 -10.02
C GLU A 401 -15.47 -21.15 -8.96
N GLU A 402 -14.69 -22.15 -9.37
CA GLU A 402 -13.88 -22.97 -8.48
C GLU A 402 -12.81 -22.12 -7.77
N PHE A 403 -12.08 -21.27 -8.52
CA PHE A 403 -11.07 -20.40 -7.93
C PHE A 403 -11.67 -19.36 -6.97
N LEU A 404 -12.85 -18.82 -7.26
CA LEU A 404 -13.54 -17.91 -6.35
C LEU A 404 -13.89 -18.59 -5.02
N GLY A 405 -14.23 -19.89 -5.03
CA GLY A 405 -14.38 -20.67 -3.81
C GLY A 405 -13.06 -20.83 -3.03
N ILE A 406 -11.95 -21.04 -3.75
CA ILE A 406 -10.62 -21.12 -3.15
C ILE A 406 -10.21 -19.74 -2.58
N ALA A 407 -10.50 -18.66 -3.28
CA ALA A 407 -10.29 -17.30 -2.80
C ALA A 407 -11.13 -16.99 -1.56
N ASP A 408 -12.37 -17.48 -1.49
CA ASP A 408 -13.21 -17.36 -0.30
C ASP A 408 -12.60 -18.09 0.91
N PHE A 409 -12.02 -19.27 0.69
CA PHE A 409 -11.26 -19.99 1.72
C PHE A 409 -10.02 -19.17 2.18
N ALA A 410 -9.27 -18.59 1.25
CA ALA A 410 -8.09 -17.78 1.58
C ALA A 410 -8.46 -16.47 2.32
N ALA A 411 -9.65 -15.91 2.05
CA ALA A 411 -10.18 -14.71 2.71
C ALA A 411 -10.87 -15.00 4.06
N ALA A 412 -10.68 -16.19 4.63
CA ALA A 412 -11.28 -16.56 5.91
C ALA A 412 -10.78 -15.64 7.03
N PRO A 413 -11.66 -15.15 7.92
CA PRO A 413 -11.30 -14.20 8.97
C PRO A 413 -10.44 -14.84 10.07
N TYR A 414 -9.71 -13.99 10.80
CA TYR A 414 -8.96 -14.39 11.99
C TYR A 414 -9.82 -15.24 12.94
N GLY A 415 -9.22 -16.24 13.59
CA GLY A 415 -9.89 -17.13 14.52
C GLY A 415 -10.68 -18.27 13.86
N THR A 416 -10.53 -18.47 12.54
CA THR A 416 -11.07 -19.63 11.83
C THR A 416 -9.99 -20.68 11.56
N LYS A 417 -10.40 -21.93 11.37
CA LYS A 417 -9.49 -23.05 11.00
C LYS A 417 -8.80 -22.80 9.67
N GLU A 418 -9.52 -22.20 8.71
CA GLU A 418 -9.00 -21.83 7.39
C GLU A 418 -7.91 -20.76 7.52
N PHE A 419 -8.17 -19.73 8.33
CA PHE A 419 -7.16 -18.70 8.62
C PHE A 419 -5.91 -19.31 9.25
N MET A 420 -6.06 -20.17 10.27
CA MET A 420 -4.91 -20.80 10.90
C MET A 420 -4.11 -21.65 9.92
N LEU A 421 -4.79 -22.41 9.05
CA LEU A 421 -4.11 -23.22 8.05
C LEU A 421 -3.33 -22.37 7.02
N THR A 422 -3.92 -21.29 6.53
CA THR A 422 -3.26 -20.43 5.52
C THR A 422 -2.19 -19.51 6.11
N ASN A 423 -2.28 -19.15 7.38
CA ASN A 423 -1.34 -18.22 8.01
C ASN A 423 -0.29 -18.93 8.88
N TYR A 424 -0.61 -20.05 9.49
CA TYR A 424 0.30 -20.77 10.39
C TYR A 424 0.65 -22.18 9.89
N GLY A 425 -0.18 -22.78 9.03
CA GLY A 425 0.00 -24.15 8.54
C GLY A 425 -0.68 -25.19 9.42
N VAL A 426 -0.09 -26.38 9.51
CA VAL A 426 -0.62 -27.53 10.27
C VAL A 426 -0.15 -27.44 11.71
N GLN A 427 -1.09 -27.49 12.66
CA GLN A 427 -0.79 -27.52 14.09
C GLN A 427 0.10 -28.73 14.42
N ASP A 428 0.97 -28.57 15.39
CA ASP A 428 1.97 -29.54 15.87
C ASP A 428 3.05 -29.93 14.83
N THR A 429 2.95 -29.36 13.61
CA THR A 429 3.97 -29.46 12.56
C THR A 429 4.61 -28.11 12.30
N HIS A 430 3.81 -27.14 11.90
CA HIS A 430 4.29 -25.79 11.54
C HIS A 430 4.16 -24.79 12.69
N TYR A 431 3.21 -24.99 13.58
CA TYR A 431 3.02 -24.17 14.78
C TYR A 431 2.48 -25.00 15.94
N THR A 432 2.70 -24.51 17.15
CA THR A 432 2.07 -24.98 18.37
C THR A 432 1.26 -23.87 19.01
N ILE A 433 0.25 -24.21 19.83
CA ILE A 433 -0.46 -23.24 20.66
C ILE A 433 -0.01 -23.44 22.09
N LYS A 434 0.54 -22.38 22.67
CA LYS A 434 0.92 -22.35 24.08
C LYS A 434 0.26 -21.13 24.72
N ASP A 435 -0.51 -21.35 25.78
CA ASP A 435 -1.24 -20.29 26.50
C ASP A 435 -2.11 -19.42 25.56
N GLY A 436 -2.76 -20.06 24.56
CA GLY A 436 -3.58 -19.37 23.56
C GLY A 436 -2.79 -18.69 22.43
N VAL A 437 -1.45 -18.74 22.45
CA VAL A 437 -0.59 -18.08 21.48
C VAL A 437 -0.05 -19.06 20.43
N PRO A 438 -0.38 -18.90 19.14
CA PRO A 438 0.21 -19.71 18.08
C PRO A 438 1.66 -19.26 17.81
N THR A 439 2.58 -20.20 17.92
CA THR A 439 4.02 -19.96 17.74
C THR A 439 4.58 -20.92 16.70
N PHE A 440 5.29 -20.40 15.71
CA PHE A 440 5.93 -21.21 14.68
C PHE A 440 6.98 -22.15 15.25
N THR A 441 6.97 -23.39 14.77
CA THR A 441 8.09 -24.33 14.94
C THR A 441 9.24 -23.96 14.00
N PRO A 442 10.44 -24.51 14.17
CA PRO A 442 11.53 -24.36 13.20
C PRO A 442 11.12 -24.78 11.78
N GLN A 443 10.28 -25.80 11.64
CA GLN A 443 9.73 -26.24 10.35
C GLN A 443 8.74 -25.20 9.80
N GLY A 444 7.87 -24.64 10.64
CA GLY A 444 6.93 -23.60 10.25
C GLY A 444 7.62 -22.33 9.72
N ILE A 445 8.71 -21.90 10.36
CA ILE A 445 9.51 -20.75 9.89
C ILE A 445 10.09 -20.98 8.48
N GLN A 446 10.45 -22.24 8.16
CA GLN A 446 11.05 -22.58 6.86
C GLN A 446 10.03 -22.83 5.75
N GLU A 447 8.85 -23.35 6.09
CA GLU A 447 7.89 -23.87 5.11
C GLU A 447 6.65 -23.00 4.94
N ALA A 448 6.15 -22.40 6.03
CA ALA A 448 4.95 -21.56 5.96
C ALA A 448 5.26 -20.22 5.31
N GLN A 449 4.52 -19.91 4.25
CA GLN A 449 4.62 -18.63 3.53
C GLN A 449 3.21 -18.03 3.34
N PRO A 450 2.66 -17.41 4.39
CA PRO A 450 1.28 -16.89 4.39
C PRO A 450 0.97 -15.93 3.24
N SER A 451 1.94 -15.11 2.83
CA SER A 451 1.77 -14.12 1.77
C SER A 451 1.31 -14.73 0.44
N THR A 452 1.68 -15.96 0.12
CA THR A 452 1.22 -16.62 -1.12
C THR A 452 -0.30 -16.82 -1.14
N PHE A 453 -0.93 -17.15 -0.01
CA PHE A 453 -2.38 -17.30 0.09
C PHE A 453 -3.09 -15.98 0.33
N LEU A 454 -2.54 -15.07 1.13
CA LEU A 454 -3.05 -13.72 1.34
C LEU A 454 -3.13 -12.94 0.02
N PHE A 455 -2.22 -13.21 -0.92
CA PHE A 455 -2.26 -12.60 -2.25
C PHE A 455 -3.35 -13.18 -3.14
N LEU A 456 -3.89 -14.37 -2.88
CA LEU A 456 -5.04 -14.89 -3.63
C LEU A 456 -6.31 -14.11 -3.28
N ALA A 457 -6.56 -13.93 -2.01
CA ALA A 457 -7.56 -13.08 -1.38
C ALA A 457 -7.25 -12.94 0.10
N SER A 458 -7.61 -11.83 0.70
CA SER A 458 -7.41 -11.59 2.13
C SER A 458 -8.70 -11.21 2.81
N PRO A 459 -8.87 -11.57 4.10
CA PRO A 459 -9.94 -11.00 4.92
C PRO A 459 -9.77 -9.48 5.05
N PRO A 460 -10.78 -8.76 5.54
CA PRO A 460 -10.62 -7.38 5.99
C PRO A 460 -9.43 -7.25 6.93
N HIS A 461 -8.73 -6.11 6.82
CA HIS A 461 -7.58 -5.86 7.69
C HIS A 461 -8.00 -5.90 9.16
N THR A 462 -7.30 -6.71 9.95
CA THR A 462 -7.51 -6.89 11.38
C THR A 462 -6.18 -6.74 12.13
N ILE A 463 -6.25 -6.35 13.40
CA ILE A 463 -5.10 -6.24 14.28
C ILE A 463 -5.23 -7.40 15.29
N ALA A 464 -4.46 -8.47 15.08
CA ALA A 464 -4.58 -9.70 15.83
C ALA A 464 -3.21 -10.21 16.27
N PHE A 465 -2.84 -9.94 17.50
CA PHE A 465 -1.54 -10.30 18.10
C PHE A 465 -1.77 -10.88 19.49
N PRO A 466 -2.15 -12.17 19.60
CA PRO A 466 -2.42 -12.78 20.90
C PRO A 466 -1.20 -12.86 21.81
N ASP A 467 0.01 -12.77 21.25
CA ASP A 467 1.27 -12.63 21.99
C ASP A 467 1.52 -11.21 22.54
N GLU A 468 0.80 -10.20 22.04
CA GLU A 468 0.96 -8.79 22.41
C GLU A 468 -0.43 -8.10 22.59
N PRO A 469 -1.26 -8.56 23.53
CA PRO A 469 -2.64 -8.08 23.66
C PRO A 469 -2.74 -6.58 23.98
N GLN A 470 -1.74 -6.00 24.66
CA GLN A 470 -1.70 -4.57 24.93
C GLN A 470 -1.46 -3.78 23.62
N LEU A 471 -0.56 -4.26 22.75
CA LEU A 471 -0.31 -3.65 21.45
C LEU A 471 -1.57 -3.65 20.56
N VAL A 472 -2.36 -4.72 20.61
CA VAL A 472 -3.66 -4.76 19.90
C VAL A 472 -4.56 -3.64 20.38
N LYS A 473 -4.70 -3.45 21.70
CA LYS A 473 -5.52 -2.37 22.29
C LYS A 473 -5.00 -0.99 21.90
N ASP A 474 -3.68 -0.81 21.94
CA ASP A 474 -3.05 0.47 21.60
C ASP A 474 -3.25 0.79 20.11
N TYR A 475 -2.99 -0.15 19.22
CA TYR A 475 -3.07 0.07 17.78
C TYR A 475 -4.52 0.19 17.29
N ALA A 476 -5.39 -0.77 17.63
CA ALA A 476 -6.80 -0.71 17.23
C ALA A 476 -7.50 0.50 17.88
N GLY A 477 -7.19 0.80 19.14
CA GLY A 477 -7.69 1.96 19.85
C GLY A 477 -7.23 3.27 19.22
N TRP A 478 -5.95 3.40 18.84
CA TRP A 478 -5.45 4.56 18.11
C TRP A 478 -6.22 4.75 16.79
N MET A 479 -6.35 3.69 15.99
CA MET A 479 -7.05 3.79 14.71
C MET A 479 -8.54 4.16 14.88
N ALA A 480 -9.21 3.60 15.89
CA ALA A 480 -10.60 3.90 16.21
C ALA A 480 -10.79 5.38 16.62
N ARG A 481 -9.83 5.97 17.37
CA ARG A 481 -9.87 7.39 17.73
C ARG A 481 -9.68 8.31 16.52
N GLN A 482 -8.88 7.90 15.54
CA GLN A 482 -8.62 8.70 14.33
C GLN A 482 -9.75 8.59 13.29
N ALA A 483 -10.42 7.45 13.22
CA ALA A 483 -11.40 7.11 12.19
C ALA A 483 -12.54 8.16 11.99
N PRO A 484 -13.10 8.80 13.04
CA PRO A 484 -14.12 9.84 12.87
C PRO A 484 -13.66 11.08 12.09
N ASN A 485 -12.34 11.31 12.00
CA ASN A 485 -11.74 12.45 11.34
C ASN A 485 -11.30 12.13 9.90
N VAL A 486 -11.45 10.86 9.47
CA VAL A 486 -11.04 10.39 8.15
C VAL A 486 -12.10 10.75 7.10
N LYS A 487 -11.66 11.38 6.01
CA LYS A 487 -12.48 11.75 4.85
C LYS A 487 -11.94 11.07 3.60
N LYS A 488 -12.84 10.77 2.67
CA LYS A 488 -12.47 10.26 1.35
C LYS A 488 -12.02 11.41 0.45
N PRO A 489 -10.91 11.28 -0.28
CA PRO A 489 -10.52 12.26 -1.29
C PRO A 489 -11.51 12.27 -2.46
N LEU A 490 -11.49 13.36 -3.27
CA LEU A 490 -12.48 13.62 -4.31
C LEU A 490 -12.59 12.50 -5.35
N PHE A 491 -11.47 11.89 -5.74
CA PHE A 491 -11.40 10.81 -6.72
C PHE A 491 -11.24 9.41 -6.06
N PHE A 492 -11.71 9.27 -4.83
CA PHE A 492 -11.62 8.00 -4.10
C PHE A 492 -12.30 6.86 -4.88
N GLY A 493 -11.65 5.70 -4.95
CA GLY A 493 -12.18 4.53 -5.65
C GLY A 493 -12.10 4.60 -7.18
N MET A 494 -11.61 5.70 -7.73
CA MET A 494 -11.40 5.84 -9.16
C MET A 494 -9.99 5.39 -9.55
N GLN A 495 -9.89 4.43 -10.47
CA GLN A 495 -8.64 3.93 -11.03
C GLN A 495 -8.10 4.88 -12.14
N ILE A 496 -7.85 6.16 -11.78
CA ILE A 496 -7.41 7.19 -12.72
C ILE A 496 -5.93 6.98 -13.09
N VAL A 497 -5.62 6.98 -14.38
CA VAL A 497 -4.26 6.96 -14.92
C VAL A 497 -4.01 8.26 -15.63
N GLU A 498 -3.10 9.03 -15.10
CA GLU A 498 -2.68 10.27 -15.77
C GLU A 498 -1.99 9.96 -17.10
N PRO A 499 -2.27 10.75 -18.14
CA PRO A 499 -1.55 10.64 -19.39
C PRO A 499 -0.04 10.81 -19.18
N GLN A 500 0.77 9.98 -19.83
CA GLN A 500 2.24 9.94 -19.69
C GLN A 500 2.90 11.32 -19.87
N ARG A 501 2.33 12.21 -20.70
CA ARG A 501 2.82 13.58 -20.90
C ARG A 501 2.82 14.44 -19.64
N TYR A 502 2.10 14.04 -18.59
CA TYR A 502 2.01 14.76 -17.32
C TYR A 502 2.84 14.12 -16.19
N ALA A 503 3.43 12.95 -16.43
CA ALA A 503 4.10 12.15 -15.38
C ALA A 503 5.24 12.89 -14.66
N SER A 504 5.89 13.84 -15.30
CA SER A 504 7.00 14.61 -14.73
C SER A 504 6.60 15.97 -14.14
N LEU A 505 5.33 16.35 -14.21
CA LEU A 505 4.91 17.70 -13.78
C LEU A 505 5.11 17.95 -12.29
N TYR A 506 5.04 16.91 -11.47
CA TYR A 506 5.20 17.03 -10.01
C TYR A 506 6.66 16.89 -9.55
N THR A 507 7.53 16.28 -10.32
CA THR A 507 8.95 16.06 -9.94
C THR A 507 9.68 17.31 -9.43
N PRO A 508 9.53 18.51 -10.03
CA PRO A 508 10.19 19.71 -9.51
C PRO A 508 9.75 20.10 -8.08
N PHE A 509 8.53 19.70 -7.68
CA PHE A 509 8.03 19.95 -6.33
C PHE A 509 8.64 18.99 -5.31
N ASP A 510 9.00 17.77 -5.68
CA ASP A 510 9.68 16.80 -4.80
C ASP A 510 11.06 17.33 -4.39
N ASP A 511 11.77 17.98 -5.30
CA ASP A 511 13.06 18.58 -5.00
C ASP A 511 12.90 19.92 -4.25
N LEU A 512 11.96 20.77 -4.69
CA LEU A 512 11.69 22.05 -4.05
C LEU A 512 11.28 21.88 -2.58
N GLN A 513 10.37 20.95 -2.28
CA GLN A 513 9.96 20.70 -0.89
C GLN A 513 11.12 20.24 -0.01
N LYS A 514 12.01 19.37 -0.51
CA LYS A 514 13.22 18.98 0.20
C LYS A 514 14.15 20.17 0.45
N ASP A 515 14.31 21.03 -0.56
CA ASP A 515 15.16 22.21 -0.46
C ASP A 515 14.59 23.26 0.51
N ILE A 516 13.29 23.47 0.51
CA ILE A 516 12.63 24.39 1.46
C ILE A 516 12.77 23.85 2.89
N ARG A 517 12.41 22.59 3.12
CA ARG A 517 12.49 21.96 4.45
C ARG A 517 13.91 22.00 5.05
N ARG A 518 14.94 21.87 4.20
CA ARG A 518 16.36 21.89 4.57
C ARG A 518 17.00 23.28 4.48
N GLY A 519 16.22 24.32 4.33
CA GLY A 519 16.73 25.67 4.36
C GLY A 519 17.45 26.20 3.12
N ARG A 520 17.52 25.41 2.04
CA ARG A 520 18.20 25.81 0.81
C ARG A 520 17.36 26.73 -0.10
N LYS A 521 16.04 26.66 0.05
CA LYS A 521 15.06 27.47 -0.66
C LYS A 521 14.08 28.11 0.32
N LYS A 522 13.33 29.13 -0.15
CA LYS A 522 12.32 29.84 0.65
C LYS A 522 10.93 29.27 0.35
N VAL A 523 10.01 29.37 1.30
CA VAL A 523 8.60 28.99 1.07
C VAL A 523 7.98 29.80 -0.07
N SER A 524 8.36 31.06 -0.24
CA SER A 524 7.91 31.92 -1.37
C SER A 524 8.32 31.39 -2.75
N ASP A 525 9.32 30.51 -2.85
CA ASP A 525 9.71 29.91 -4.14
C ASP A 525 8.64 28.96 -4.69
N VAL A 526 7.69 28.53 -3.84
CA VAL A 526 6.52 27.75 -4.26
C VAL A 526 5.66 28.51 -5.30
N ASP A 527 5.53 29.83 -5.16
CA ASP A 527 4.67 30.62 -6.07
C ASP A 527 5.22 30.64 -7.50
N ALA A 528 6.54 30.79 -7.64
CA ALA A 528 7.21 30.69 -8.93
C ALA A 528 7.13 29.27 -9.53
N ALA A 529 7.28 28.25 -8.67
CA ALA A 529 7.16 26.84 -9.08
C ALA A 529 5.73 26.51 -9.56
N VAL A 530 4.69 26.99 -8.85
CA VAL A 530 3.27 26.83 -9.26
C VAL A 530 3.02 27.51 -10.59
N THR A 531 3.54 28.73 -10.79
CA THR A 531 3.43 29.43 -12.07
C THR A 531 4.07 28.63 -13.21
N THR A 532 5.27 28.10 -12.99
CA THR A 532 5.97 27.24 -13.95
C THR A 532 5.18 25.96 -14.24
N TRP A 533 4.64 25.31 -13.21
CA TRP A 533 3.81 24.11 -13.34
C TRP A 533 2.57 24.36 -14.20
N LYS A 534 1.85 25.47 -13.97
CA LYS A 534 0.68 25.86 -14.78
C LYS A 534 1.07 25.96 -16.26
N ASN A 535 2.13 26.70 -16.55
CA ASN A 535 2.61 26.93 -17.91
C ASN A 535 3.14 25.65 -18.59
N SER A 536 3.70 24.73 -17.83
CA SER A 536 4.26 23.46 -18.32
C SER A 536 3.19 22.38 -18.57
N GLY A 537 1.93 22.64 -18.24
CA GLY A 537 0.83 21.72 -18.49
C GLY A 537 -0.06 21.42 -17.29
N GLY A 538 0.22 22.02 -16.14
CA GLY A 538 -0.59 21.83 -14.92
C GLY A 538 -2.05 22.25 -15.10
N ASP A 539 -2.32 23.37 -15.81
CA ASP A 539 -3.69 23.78 -16.14
C ASP A 539 -4.37 22.78 -17.08
N LYS A 540 -3.65 22.21 -18.06
CA LYS A 540 -4.19 21.15 -18.93
C LYS A 540 -4.47 19.85 -18.18
N LEU A 541 -3.64 19.52 -17.17
CA LEU A 541 -3.90 18.40 -16.29
C LEU A 541 -5.14 18.65 -15.43
N ARG A 542 -5.31 19.88 -14.92
CA ARG A 542 -6.52 20.29 -14.18
C ARG A 542 -7.77 20.15 -15.03
N ASP A 543 -7.75 20.68 -16.26
CA ASP A 543 -8.88 20.58 -17.19
C ASP A 543 -9.23 19.12 -17.50
N TRP A 544 -8.22 18.27 -17.62
CA TRP A 544 -8.42 16.85 -17.83
C TRP A 544 -9.08 16.15 -16.62
N TYR A 545 -8.69 16.51 -15.38
CA TYR A 545 -9.35 16.01 -14.18
C TYR A 545 -10.74 16.61 -13.98
N GLN A 546 -10.93 17.89 -14.34
CA GLN A 546 -12.25 18.54 -14.32
C GLN A 546 -13.23 17.84 -15.28
N ASP A 547 -12.78 17.50 -16.48
CA ASP A 547 -13.58 16.74 -17.45
C ASP A 547 -13.97 15.33 -16.91
N ILE A 548 -13.08 14.68 -16.17
CA ILE A 548 -13.41 13.43 -15.46
C ILE A 548 -14.49 13.67 -14.40
N LEU A 549 -14.34 14.70 -13.59
CA LEU A 549 -15.30 15.05 -12.54
C LEU A 549 -16.67 15.40 -13.11
N ASP A 550 -16.70 16.22 -14.17
CA ASP A 550 -17.94 16.67 -14.80
C ASP A 550 -18.71 15.52 -15.48
N LYS A 551 -17.98 14.56 -16.06
CA LYS A 551 -18.59 13.40 -16.74
C LYS A 551 -19.01 12.30 -15.79
N ASN A 552 -18.30 12.10 -14.69
CA ASN A 552 -18.45 10.90 -13.84
C ASN A 552 -18.91 11.22 -12.42
N GLY A 553 -18.84 12.48 -11.99
CA GLY A 553 -19.02 12.87 -10.59
C GLY A 553 -17.81 12.56 -9.74
N SER A 554 -17.91 12.79 -8.43
CA SER A 554 -16.88 12.39 -7.46
C SER A 554 -16.90 10.89 -7.22
N GLY A 555 -15.78 10.34 -6.74
CA GLY A 555 -15.70 8.95 -6.28
C GLY A 555 -16.30 8.72 -4.89
N ASN A 556 -16.68 9.80 -4.19
CA ASN A 556 -17.23 9.77 -2.82
C ASN A 556 -18.68 9.31 -2.77
#